data_9c29b918b3d893fb0fff7c9291c0c5d7
#
_entry.id   9c29b918b3d893fb0fff7c9291c0c5d7
#
_cell.length_a   1.000
_cell.length_b   1.000
_cell.length_c   1.000
_cell.angle_alpha   90.00
_cell.angle_beta   90.00
_cell.angle_gamma   90.00
#
_symmetry.space_group_name_H-M   'P 1'
#
loop_
_entity.id
_entity.type
_entity.pdbx_description
1 polymer ?
#
loop_
_entity_poly.entity_id
_entity_poly.type
_entity_poly.pdbx_seq_one_letter_code
_entity_poly.pdbx_strand_id
1 'polypeptide(L)'
;MKTEDRSIDPAVKEILQIALTAGHETAWERLKSQSPHCKFGLNGLCCKNCLMGPCRITSKTATGVCGANADTIVARNLVRSIAAGVAAHSDHGRTVAILLHEIACKENKNYQITDTQKLKVVASKLGIETDRDIYEIARDVAEIALKDFGKQDEKPLTFLTAYVPKKRLERWQALEKRLYSETGKKTGIIPRNIDREISDSMHRTTMGVDHDPLSLLIQGVRTALADGWGGSLIATEFQDIIFGTPRMRTIMANFGVISPDHVNIVIHGHEPILSEKVVEIANTSEMQKLAQEYGAQGINILGMCCTGNEILMRQGVSVAGNVLHQELAILTGAVEAIVVDVQCIYPSLGPLTRCFHTKFISTSDQAKFPGSIHIQFEKKYANEVAKKIIKTAIEAFPKRDKKKVHIPSFKSEAIVGFSNEQLLEILGGSLKPLVDAILAGDIQGIVGIVGCNN
;
A
#
# COMPACT_ATOMS: atom_id res chain seq x y z
N MET A 1 -7.19 -19.78 20.91
CA MET A 1 -5.86 -19.14 20.96
C MET A 1 -5.89 -18.21 22.15
N LYS A 2 -4.96 -18.33 23.10
CA LYS A 2 -4.84 -17.39 24.21
C LYS A 2 -4.41 -16.01 23.66
N THR A 3 -4.71 -14.93 24.36
CA THR A 3 -4.33 -13.57 23.93
C THR A 3 -2.81 -13.46 23.72
N GLU A 4 -2.04 -14.15 24.56
CA GLU A 4 -0.58 -14.23 24.49
C GLU A 4 -0.03 -14.79 23.17
N ASP A 5 -0.80 -15.67 22.52
CA ASP A 5 -0.42 -16.32 21.24
C ASP A 5 -0.80 -15.51 20.00
N ARG A 6 -1.51 -14.37 20.18
CA ARG A 6 -2.08 -13.59 19.07
C ARG A 6 -1.13 -12.52 18.53
N SER A 7 -0.23 -12.06 19.35
CA SER A 7 0.78 -11.06 19.00
C SER A 7 2.01 -11.20 19.88
N ILE A 8 3.17 -10.79 19.36
CA ILE A 8 4.38 -10.62 20.17
C ILE A 8 4.43 -9.22 20.82
N ASP A 9 3.67 -8.26 20.30
CA ASP A 9 3.63 -6.87 20.75
C ASP A 9 2.87 -6.76 22.10
N PRO A 10 3.51 -6.27 23.18
CA PRO A 10 2.87 -6.11 24.47
C PRO A 10 1.67 -5.16 24.44
N ALA A 11 1.75 -4.05 23.69
CA ALA A 11 0.67 -3.07 23.58
C ALA A 11 -0.57 -3.68 22.89
N VAL A 12 -0.36 -4.51 21.88
CA VAL A 12 -1.44 -5.24 21.19
C VAL A 12 -2.10 -6.25 22.13
N LYS A 13 -1.31 -7.01 22.91
CA LYS A 13 -1.83 -7.97 23.90
C LYS A 13 -2.72 -7.31 24.93
N GLU A 14 -2.29 -6.15 25.43
CA GLU A 14 -3.02 -5.37 26.42
C GLU A 14 -4.39 -4.93 25.89
N ILE A 15 -4.46 -4.34 24.69
CA ILE A 15 -5.73 -3.91 24.08
C ILE A 15 -6.63 -5.11 23.69
N LEU A 16 -6.06 -6.21 23.21
CA LEU A 16 -6.82 -7.44 22.98
C LEU A 16 -7.49 -7.97 24.26
N GLN A 17 -6.82 -7.88 25.42
CA GLN A 17 -7.41 -8.29 26.68
C GLN A 17 -8.58 -7.37 27.07
N ILE A 18 -8.44 -6.07 26.84
CA ILE A 18 -9.52 -5.09 27.05
C ILE A 18 -10.71 -5.38 26.15
N ALA A 19 -10.46 -5.63 24.86
CA ALA A 19 -11.49 -5.99 23.89
C ALA A 19 -12.33 -7.19 24.37
N LEU A 20 -11.65 -8.25 24.80
CA LEU A 20 -12.29 -9.46 25.32
C LEU A 20 -13.12 -9.17 26.58
N THR A 21 -12.57 -8.41 27.52
CA THR A 21 -13.24 -8.10 28.79
C THR A 21 -14.49 -7.21 28.55
N ALA A 22 -14.39 -6.29 27.60
CA ALA A 22 -15.49 -5.38 27.23
C ALA A 22 -16.50 -6.02 26.25
N GLY A 23 -16.26 -7.24 25.80
CA GLY A 23 -17.13 -7.95 24.86
C GLY A 23 -17.11 -7.42 23.43
N HIS A 24 -16.03 -6.75 23.03
CA HIS A 24 -15.85 -6.29 21.65
C HIS A 24 -15.25 -7.40 20.79
N GLU A 25 -15.90 -7.69 19.66
CA GLU A 25 -15.40 -8.61 18.65
C GLU A 25 -14.31 -7.93 17.82
N THR A 26 -13.17 -8.62 17.63
CA THR A 26 -12.07 -8.18 16.78
C THR A 26 -11.84 -9.17 15.62
N ALA A 27 -10.90 -8.86 14.74
CA ALA A 27 -10.51 -9.76 13.65
C ALA A 27 -10.13 -11.18 14.14
N TRP A 28 -9.58 -11.31 15.33
CA TRP A 28 -9.21 -12.61 15.91
C TRP A 28 -10.42 -13.46 16.31
N GLU A 29 -11.46 -12.85 16.89
CA GLU A 29 -12.70 -13.55 17.21
C GLU A 29 -13.41 -13.97 15.92
N ARG A 30 -13.47 -13.09 14.91
CA ARG A 30 -14.02 -13.42 13.60
C ARG A 30 -13.25 -14.54 12.91
N LEU A 31 -11.93 -14.55 12.96
CA LEU A 31 -11.09 -15.65 12.44
C LEU A 31 -11.42 -16.96 13.16
N LYS A 32 -11.54 -16.94 14.49
CA LYS A 32 -11.92 -18.12 15.27
C LYS A 32 -13.30 -18.66 14.89
N SER A 33 -14.27 -17.78 14.66
CA SER A 33 -15.64 -18.18 14.27
C SER A 33 -15.72 -18.76 12.86
N GLN A 34 -14.69 -18.54 12.00
CA GLN A 34 -14.58 -19.21 10.70
C GLN A 34 -14.09 -20.66 10.79
N SER A 35 -13.71 -21.15 11.99
CA SER A 35 -13.26 -22.53 12.15
C SER A 35 -14.44 -23.52 12.20
N PRO A 36 -14.35 -24.71 11.55
CA PRO A 36 -13.24 -25.15 10.70
C PRO A 36 -13.24 -24.45 9.34
N HIS A 37 -12.08 -23.99 8.90
CA HIS A 37 -11.97 -23.36 7.58
C HIS A 37 -12.34 -24.32 6.45
N CYS A 38 -12.92 -23.78 5.38
CA CYS A 38 -13.22 -24.54 4.17
C CYS A 38 -11.92 -25.06 3.52
N LYS A 39 -11.70 -26.39 3.57
CA LYS A 39 -10.50 -27.03 3.03
C LYS A 39 -10.30 -26.79 1.52
N PHE A 40 -11.39 -26.66 0.75
CA PHE A 40 -11.30 -26.36 -0.68
C PHE A 40 -10.81 -24.93 -0.93
N GLY A 41 -11.35 -23.97 -0.18
CA GLY A 41 -10.92 -22.57 -0.25
C GLY A 41 -9.47 -22.41 0.17
N LEU A 42 -9.08 -23.02 1.31
CA LEU A 42 -7.73 -22.98 1.86
C LEU A 42 -6.67 -23.53 0.89
N ASN A 43 -7.00 -24.60 0.18
CA ASN A 43 -6.09 -25.24 -0.79
C ASN A 43 -6.26 -24.70 -2.23
N GLY A 44 -7.13 -23.71 -2.47
CA GLY A 44 -7.38 -23.18 -3.80
C GLY A 44 -8.08 -24.16 -4.77
N LEU A 45 -8.70 -25.22 -4.25
CA LEU A 45 -9.30 -26.32 -5.04
C LEU A 45 -10.77 -26.08 -5.44
N CYS A 46 -11.26 -24.87 -5.35
CA CYS A 46 -12.58 -24.49 -5.83
C CYS A 46 -12.48 -23.44 -6.95
N CYS A 47 -13.37 -23.53 -7.93
CA CYS A 47 -13.46 -22.59 -9.03
C CYS A 47 -14.87 -22.02 -9.16
N LYS A 48 -14.95 -20.68 -9.29
CA LYS A 48 -16.19 -19.92 -9.49
C LYS A 48 -16.14 -19.02 -10.74
N ASN A 49 -15.28 -19.34 -11.70
CA ASN A 49 -14.98 -18.46 -12.84
C ASN A 49 -16.00 -18.56 -14.00
N CYS A 50 -17.03 -19.40 -13.88
CA CYS A 50 -18.11 -19.48 -14.85
C CYS A 50 -19.45 -19.89 -14.18
N LEU A 51 -20.55 -19.70 -14.88
CA LEU A 51 -21.90 -20.01 -14.39
C LEU A 51 -22.22 -21.51 -14.29
N MET A 52 -21.38 -22.39 -14.89
CA MET A 52 -21.54 -23.86 -14.75
C MET A 52 -21.03 -24.36 -13.38
N GLY A 53 -20.27 -23.55 -12.68
CA GLY A 53 -19.79 -23.83 -11.33
C GLY A 53 -20.85 -23.56 -10.25
N PRO A 54 -20.46 -23.57 -8.98
CA PRO A 54 -19.07 -23.73 -8.49
C PRO A 54 -18.54 -25.16 -8.64
N CYS A 55 -17.28 -25.28 -9.05
CA CYS A 55 -16.57 -26.56 -9.09
C CYS A 55 -15.64 -26.72 -7.89
N ARG A 56 -15.50 -27.96 -7.40
CA ARG A 56 -14.51 -28.33 -6.37
C ARG A 56 -13.83 -29.64 -6.75
N ILE A 57 -12.55 -29.74 -6.51
CA ILE A 57 -11.79 -30.93 -6.80
C ILE A 57 -11.72 -31.83 -5.55
N THR A 58 -12.01 -33.11 -5.77
CA THR A 58 -11.99 -34.16 -4.72
C THR A 58 -11.34 -35.42 -5.29
N SER A 59 -11.06 -36.41 -4.46
CA SER A 59 -10.62 -37.72 -4.91
C SER A 59 -11.63 -38.43 -5.85
N LYS A 60 -12.91 -38.08 -5.76
CA LYS A 60 -13.98 -38.60 -6.62
C LYS A 60 -14.27 -37.75 -7.86
N THR A 61 -13.82 -36.50 -7.86
CA THR A 61 -14.12 -35.50 -8.90
C THR A 61 -12.81 -34.80 -9.25
N ALA A 62 -12.03 -35.42 -10.13
CA ALA A 62 -10.67 -34.97 -10.49
C ALA A 62 -10.65 -33.70 -11.34
N THR A 63 -11.77 -33.34 -11.99
CA THR A 63 -11.87 -32.17 -12.86
C THR A 63 -13.15 -31.39 -12.58
N GLY A 64 -13.12 -30.09 -12.90
CA GLY A 64 -14.32 -29.25 -12.98
C GLY A 64 -15.18 -29.57 -14.20
N VAL A 65 -16.34 -28.92 -14.30
CA VAL A 65 -17.30 -29.14 -15.43
C VAL A 65 -16.64 -28.88 -16.79
N CYS A 66 -15.73 -27.92 -16.90
CA CYS A 66 -14.99 -27.63 -18.14
C CYS A 66 -13.75 -28.51 -18.36
N GLY A 67 -13.49 -29.51 -17.49
CA GLY A 67 -12.33 -30.40 -17.59
C GLY A 67 -11.05 -29.85 -16.92
N ALA A 68 -11.08 -28.67 -16.29
CA ALA A 68 -9.92 -28.13 -15.56
C ALA A 68 -9.61 -29.00 -14.33
N ASN A 69 -8.35 -29.41 -14.21
CA ASN A 69 -7.83 -30.17 -13.06
C ASN A 69 -7.44 -29.25 -11.88
N ALA A 70 -6.91 -29.85 -10.81
CA ALA A 70 -6.47 -29.13 -9.62
C ALA A 70 -5.43 -28.04 -9.94
N ASP A 71 -4.41 -28.38 -10.70
CA ASP A 71 -3.29 -27.47 -11.01
C ASP A 71 -3.76 -26.23 -11.78
N THR A 72 -4.61 -26.43 -12.80
CA THR A 72 -5.25 -25.34 -13.55
C THR A 72 -6.10 -24.44 -12.65
N ILE A 73 -6.87 -25.02 -11.75
CA ILE A 73 -7.76 -24.24 -10.84
C ILE A 73 -6.92 -23.44 -9.86
N VAL A 74 -5.89 -24.03 -9.24
CA VAL A 74 -5.00 -23.34 -8.31
C VAL A 74 -4.24 -22.21 -9.03
N ALA A 75 -3.70 -22.48 -10.21
CA ALA A 75 -3.02 -21.46 -11.02
C ALA A 75 -3.96 -20.28 -11.37
N ARG A 76 -5.21 -20.56 -11.79
CA ARG A 76 -6.21 -19.51 -12.04
C ARG A 76 -6.49 -18.66 -10.81
N ASN A 77 -6.69 -19.28 -9.65
CA ASN A 77 -6.96 -18.56 -8.41
C ASN A 77 -5.78 -17.67 -8.01
N LEU A 78 -4.55 -18.18 -8.11
CA LEU A 78 -3.34 -17.41 -7.82
C LEU A 78 -3.17 -16.23 -8.78
N VAL A 79 -3.31 -16.46 -10.10
CA VAL A 79 -3.16 -15.40 -11.11
C VAL A 79 -4.21 -14.30 -10.93
N ARG A 80 -5.45 -14.63 -10.57
CA ARG A 80 -6.49 -13.63 -10.28
C ARG A 80 -6.16 -12.83 -9.03
N SER A 81 -5.61 -13.48 -7.99
CA SER A 81 -5.16 -12.76 -6.79
C SER A 81 -4.01 -11.81 -7.10
N ILE A 82 -3.04 -12.24 -7.92
CA ILE A 82 -1.95 -11.37 -8.41
C ILE A 82 -2.52 -10.18 -9.19
N ALA A 83 -3.45 -10.44 -10.13
CA ALA A 83 -4.04 -9.36 -10.93
C ALA A 83 -4.82 -8.35 -10.07
N ALA A 84 -5.50 -8.81 -9.01
CA ALA A 84 -6.19 -7.92 -8.07
C ALA A 84 -5.20 -7.04 -7.28
N GLY A 85 -4.09 -7.63 -6.79
CA GLY A 85 -3.04 -6.88 -6.09
C GLY A 85 -2.36 -5.85 -6.99
N VAL A 86 -2.03 -6.24 -8.22
CA VAL A 86 -1.44 -5.34 -9.22
C VAL A 86 -2.40 -4.20 -9.57
N ALA A 87 -3.70 -4.49 -9.76
CA ALA A 87 -4.70 -3.46 -10.01
C ALA A 87 -4.75 -2.43 -8.88
N ALA A 88 -4.73 -2.90 -7.62
CA ALA A 88 -4.78 -2.03 -6.45
C ALA A 88 -3.55 -1.10 -6.36
N HIS A 89 -2.33 -1.63 -6.49
CA HIS A 89 -1.11 -0.84 -6.35
C HIS A 89 -0.82 0.03 -7.57
N SER A 90 -1.05 -0.47 -8.78
CA SER A 90 -0.80 0.30 -9.99
C SER A 90 -1.80 1.45 -10.17
N ASP A 91 -3.04 1.32 -9.71
CA ASP A 91 -4.00 2.43 -9.72
C ASP A 91 -3.53 3.60 -8.85
N HIS A 92 -2.95 3.29 -7.69
CA HIS A 92 -2.23 4.28 -6.88
C HIS A 92 -1.10 4.97 -7.68
N GLY A 93 -0.25 4.19 -8.35
CA GLY A 93 0.83 4.72 -9.20
C GLY A 93 0.32 5.65 -10.30
N ARG A 94 -0.82 5.30 -10.91
CA ARG A 94 -1.52 6.15 -11.89
C ARG A 94 -1.96 7.47 -11.27
N THR A 95 -2.56 7.44 -10.08
CA THR A 95 -3.04 8.63 -9.38
C THR A 95 -1.90 9.61 -9.09
N VAL A 96 -0.75 9.10 -8.67
CA VAL A 96 0.47 9.90 -8.42
C VAL A 96 1.07 10.43 -9.73
N ALA A 97 1.07 9.63 -10.82
CA ALA A 97 1.55 10.08 -12.12
C ALA A 97 0.68 11.21 -12.71
N ILE A 98 -0.64 11.10 -12.56
CA ILE A 98 -1.56 12.18 -12.94
C ILE A 98 -1.29 13.43 -12.10
N LEU A 99 -1.04 13.30 -10.80
CA LEU A 99 -0.72 14.45 -9.94
C LEU A 99 0.56 15.15 -10.39
N LEU A 100 1.63 14.40 -10.71
CA LEU A 100 2.86 15.00 -11.22
C LEU A 100 2.63 15.74 -12.54
N HIS A 101 1.81 15.18 -13.43
CA HIS A 101 1.42 15.84 -14.67
C HIS A 101 0.63 17.13 -14.42
N GLU A 102 -0.37 17.11 -13.52
CA GLU A 102 -1.13 18.31 -13.13
C GLU A 102 -0.23 19.42 -12.54
N ILE A 103 0.77 19.04 -11.72
CA ILE A 103 1.76 19.99 -11.19
C ILE A 103 2.60 20.59 -12.34
N ALA A 104 3.08 19.73 -13.23
CA ALA A 104 3.90 20.12 -14.36
C ALA A 104 3.17 21.08 -15.32
N CYS A 105 1.88 20.86 -15.53
CA CYS A 105 1.00 21.74 -16.33
C CYS A 105 0.50 22.97 -15.55
N LYS A 106 0.87 23.16 -14.28
CA LYS A 106 0.41 24.24 -13.39
C LYS A 106 -1.11 24.24 -13.14
N GLU A 107 -1.74 23.09 -13.29
CA GLU A 107 -3.17 22.88 -13.05
C GLU A 107 -3.50 22.66 -11.58
N ASN A 108 -2.55 22.15 -10.81
CA ASN A 108 -2.66 21.91 -9.38
C ASN A 108 -1.74 22.85 -8.59
N LYS A 109 -2.32 23.63 -7.67
CA LYS A 109 -1.59 24.62 -6.84
C LYS A 109 -1.37 24.15 -5.40
N ASN A 110 -1.96 23.02 -5.01
CA ASN A 110 -1.83 22.48 -3.65
C ASN A 110 -0.57 21.64 -3.46
N TYR A 111 0.03 21.21 -4.57
CA TYR A 111 1.24 20.37 -4.57
C TYR A 111 2.31 21.00 -5.45
N GLN A 112 3.56 20.60 -5.20
CA GLN A 112 4.72 21.13 -5.92
C GLN A 112 5.77 20.05 -6.12
N ILE A 113 6.76 20.30 -6.97
CA ILE A 113 7.96 19.48 -7.11
C ILE A 113 8.88 19.82 -5.94
N THR A 114 9.06 18.88 -5.01
CA THR A 114 9.87 19.08 -3.80
C THR A 114 11.32 18.62 -4.03
N ASP A 115 11.52 17.48 -4.69
CA ASP A 115 12.86 16.96 -4.97
C ASP A 115 13.20 17.05 -6.46
N THR A 116 13.80 18.17 -6.84
CA THR A 116 14.21 18.45 -8.22
C THR A 116 15.38 17.57 -8.67
N GLN A 117 16.24 17.15 -7.73
CA GLN A 117 17.36 16.25 -8.03
C GLN A 117 16.84 14.84 -8.36
N LYS A 118 15.89 14.35 -7.59
CA LYS A 118 15.21 13.08 -7.85
C LYS A 118 14.55 13.09 -9.24
N LEU A 119 13.84 14.16 -9.57
CA LEU A 119 13.24 14.32 -10.90
C LEU A 119 14.28 14.21 -12.02
N LYS A 120 15.43 14.89 -11.89
CA LYS A 120 16.51 14.82 -12.88
C LYS A 120 17.11 13.41 -13.00
N VAL A 121 17.25 12.69 -11.89
CA VAL A 121 17.72 11.29 -11.89
C VAL A 121 16.75 10.40 -12.65
N VAL A 122 15.44 10.51 -12.38
CA VAL A 122 14.39 9.74 -13.07
C VAL A 122 14.40 10.08 -14.57
N ALA A 123 14.43 11.36 -14.92
CA ALA A 123 14.47 11.84 -16.29
C ALA A 123 15.68 11.29 -17.06
N SER A 124 16.88 11.35 -16.46
CA SER A 124 18.10 10.79 -17.05
C SER A 124 18.00 9.30 -17.33
N LYS A 125 17.42 8.52 -16.40
CA LYS A 125 17.17 7.07 -16.61
C LYS A 125 16.21 6.80 -17.78
N LEU A 126 15.23 7.68 -17.97
CA LEU A 126 14.26 7.60 -19.07
C LEU A 126 14.80 8.18 -20.39
N GLY A 127 16.05 8.69 -20.41
CA GLY A 127 16.66 9.28 -21.61
C GLY A 127 16.15 10.69 -21.94
N ILE A 128 15.56 11.38 -20.97
CA ILE A 128 15.09 12.77 -21.09
C ILE A 128 16.24 13.72 -20.76
N GLU A 129 16.41 14.77 -21.57
CA GLU A 129 17.37 15.84 -21.30
C GLU A 129 17.03 16.60 -20.03
N THR A 130 18.01 16.82 -19.16
CA THR A 130 17.83 17.36 -17.81
C THR A 130 18.28 18.82 -17.65
N ASP A 131 18.82 19.43 -18.71
CA ASP A 131 19.20 20.87 -18.75
C ASP A 131 18.10 21.69 -19.42
N ARG A 132 16.89 21.60 -18.83
CA ARG A 132 15.66 22.25 -19.30
C ARG A 132 14.86 22.75 -18.10
N ASP A 133 13.76 23.46 -18.39
CA ASP A 133 12.78 23.84 -17.36
C ASP A 133 12.27 22.62 -16.60
N ILE A 134 12.20 22.73 -15.28
CA ILE A 134 11.84 21.61 -14.41
C ILE A 134 10.42 21.09 -14.61
N TYR A 135 9.48 21.98 -14.98
CA TYR A 135 8.10 21.60 -15.26
C TYR A 135 7.97 20.90 -16.60
N GLU A 136 8.80 21.26 -17.59
CA GLU A 136 8.86 20.53 -18.86
C GLU A 136 9.42 19.12 -18.66
N ILE A 137 10.50 18.98 -17.86
CA ILE A 137 11.05 17.65 -17.49
C ILE A 137 9.99 16.82 -16.77
N ALA A 138 9.30 17.39 -15.79
CA ALA A 138 8.27 16.70 -15.03
C ALA A 138 7.09 16.24 -15.90
N ARG A 139 6.68 17.05 -16.86
CA ARG A 139 5.64 16.70 -17.83
C ARG A 139 6.05 15.51 -18.68
N ASP A 140 7.26 15.56 -19.27
CA ASP A 140 7.75 14.48 -20.13
C ASP A 140 7.89 13.17 -19.34
N VAL A 141 8.40 13.23 -18.11
CA VAL A 141 8.50 12.08 -17.19
C VAL A 141 7.11 11.49 -16.87
N ALA A 142 6.14 12.35 -16.53
CA ALA A 142 4.78 11.92 -16.23
C ALA A 142 4.07 11.32 -17.45
N GLU A 143 4.25 11.89 -18.65
CA GLU A 143 3.68 11.35 -19.88
C GLU A 143 4.24 9.96 -20.24
N ILE A 144 5.54 9.73 -20.05
CA ILE A 144 6.15 8.40 -20.24
C ILE A 144 5.55 7.39 -19.27
N ALA A 145 5.40 7.78 -18.00
CA ALA A 145 4.78 6.91 -16.99
C ALA A 145 3.33 6.58 -17.35
N LEU A 146 2.53 7.58 -17.70
CA LEU A 146 1.13 7.39 -18.10
C LEU A 146 0.97 6.51 -19.35
N LYS A 147 1.91 6.60 -20.30
CA LYS A 147 1.94 5.69 -21.46
C LYS A 147 2.16 4.23 -21.06
N ASP A 148 2.98 3.97 -20.04
CA ASP A 148 3.23 2.60 -19.56
C ASP A 148 1.99 1.95 -18.95
N PHE A 149 0.98 2.71 -18.52
CA PHE A 149 -0.33 2.16 -18.12
C PHE A 149 -1.13 1.64 -19.31
N GLY A 150 -1.22 2.40 -20.41
CA GLY A 150 -2.21 2.15 -21.45
C GLY A 150 -1.71 2.04 -22.89
N LYS A 151 -0.39 1.98 -23.15
CA LYS A 151 0.12 1.85 -24.53
C LYS A 151 -0.33 0.57 -25.21
N GLN A 152 -0.54 0.62 -26.53
CA GLN A 152 -1.09 -0.51 -27.31
C GLN A 152 -0.03 -1.29 -28.09
N ASP A 153 1.24 -0.89 -28.04
CA ASP A 153 2.31 -1.60 -28.71
C ASP A 153 2.78 -2.84 -27.89
N GLU A 154 3.59 -3.70 -28.51
CA GLU A 154 4.12 -4.92 -27.89
C GLU A 154 5.50 -4.70 -27.23
N LYS A 155 5.98 -3.45 -27.15
CA LYS A 155 7.26 -3.13 -26.51
C LYS A 155 7.18 -3.29 -25.01
N PRO A 156 8.28 -3.68 -24.34
CA PRO A 156 8.34 -3.71 -22.88
C PRO A 156 7.99 -2.36 -22.24
N LEU A 157 7.60 -2.40 -20.97
CA LEU A 157 7.44 -1.20 -20.15
C LEU A 157 8.69 -0.33 -20.22
N THR A 158 8.51 0.99 -20.38
CA THR A 158 9.62 1.95 -20.45
C THR A 158 10.34 2.03 -19.12
N PHE A 159 9.61 2.13 -18.02
CA PHE A 159 10.19 2.13 -16.66
C PHE A 159 10.96 0.84 -16.38
N LEU A 160 10.42 -0.32 -16.73
CA LEU A 160 11.14 -1.58 -16.58
C LEU A 160 12.49 -1.55 -17.31
N THR A 161 12.50 -1.14 -18.57
CA THR A 161 13.74 -1.14 -19.38
C THR A 161 14.76 -0.12 -18.88
N ALA A 162 14.30 0.99 -18.30
CA ALA A 162 15.15 2.04 -17.75
C ALA A 162 15.78 1.65 -16.39
N TYR A 163 15.11 0.84 -15.59
CA TYR A 163 15.52 0.55 -14.20
C TYR A 163 16.08 -0.85 -13.97
N VAL A 164 15.65 -1.84 -14.76
CA VAL A 164 16.14 -3.23 -14.59
C VAL A 164 17.62 -3.33 -15.00
N PRO A 165 18.47 -3.95 -14.17
CA PRO A 165 19.86 -4.19 -14.54
C PRO A 165 19.97 -4.95 -15.87
N LYS A 166 20.81 -4.50 -16.78
CA LYS A 166 20.97 -5.03 -18.14
C LYS A 166 21.13 -6.55 -18.17
N LYS A 167 21.98 -7.12 -17.31
CA LYS A 167 22.19 -8.57 -17.21
C LYS A 167 20.92 -9.33 -16.82
N ARG A 168 20.03 -8.73 -16.02
CA ARG A 168 18.75 -9.33 -15.65
C ARG A 168 17.78 -9.31 -16.82
N LEU A 169 17.68 -8.20 -17.52
CA LEU A 169 16.85 -8.08 -18.72
C LEU A 169 17.29 -9.09 -19.81
N GLU A 170 18.58 -9.22 -20.05
CA GLU A 170 19.13 -10.21 -20.98
C GLU A 170 18.76 -11.66 -20.61
N ARG A 171 18.79 -11.99 -19.30
CA ARG A 171 18.34 -13.33 -18.81
C ARG A 171 16.85 -13.55 -19.03
N TRP A 172 16.02 -12.54 -18.82
CA TRP A 172 14.58 -12.65 -19.08
C TRP A 172 14.28 -12.80 -20.55
N GLN A 173 14.95 -12.07 -21.42
CA GLN A 173 14.85 -12.21 -22.88
C GLN A 173 15.31 -13.59 -23.36
N ALA A 174 16.38 -14.13 -22.77
CA ALA A 174 16.84 -15.49 -23.08
C ALA A 174 15.82 -16.56 -22.64
N LEU A 175 15.18 -16.36 -21.47
CA LEU A 175 14.08 -17.23 -21.02
C LEU A 175 12.90 -17.20 -21.99
N GLU A 176 12.48 -16.03 -22.45
CA GLU A 176 11.39 -15.89 -23.43
C GLU A 176 11.70 -16.59 -24.75
N LYS A 177 12.94 -16.46 -25.27
CA LYS A 177 13.39 -17.16 -26.46
C LYS A 177 13.35 -18.68 -26.29
N ARG A 178 13.79 -19.18 -25.13
CA ARG A 178 13.74 -20.61 -24.80
C ARG A 178 12.30 -21.11 -24.71
N LEU A 179 11.42 -20.42 -24.00
CA LEU A 179 10.00 -20.78 -23.89
C LEU A 179 9.32 -20.80 -25.27
N TYR A 180 9.64 -19.83 -26.14
CA TYR A 180 9.14 -19.84 -27.52
C TYR A 180 9.64 -21.04 -28.33
N SER A 181 10.93 -21.38 -28.22
CA SER A 181 11.52 -22.54 -28.89
C SER A 181 10.89 -23.86 -28.43
N GLU A 182 10.60 -23.99 -27.12
CA GLU A 182 10.04 -25.22 -26.55
C GLU A 182 8.54 -25.36 -26.77
N THR A 183 7.80 -24.27 -26.80
CA THR A 183 6.32 -24.29 -26.82
C THR A 183 5.68 -23.80 -28.10
N GLY A 184 6.44 -23.11 -28.96
CA GLY A 184 5.92 -22.41 -30.15
C GLY A 184 5.02 -21.19 -29.81
N LYS A 185 4.88 -20.83 -28.53
CA LYS A 185 4.02 -19.75 -28.07
C LYS A 185 4.84 -18.53 -27.66
N LYS A 186 4.38 -17.35 -28.02
CA LYS A 186 4.91 -16.07 -27.50
C LYS A 186 4.51 -15.92 -26.04
N THR A 187 5.13 -16.69 -25.16
CA THR A 187 4.99 -16.58 -23.71
C THR A 187 6.23 -15.92 -23.16
N GLY A 188 6.07 -15.08 -22.16
CA GLY A 188 7.20 -14.44 -21.53
C GLY A 188 6.80 -13.73 -20.25
N ILE A 189 7.82 -13.30 -19.51
CA ILE A 189 7.65 -12.63 -18.22
C ILE A 189 7.83 -11.10 -18.30
N ILE A 190 8.27 -10.58 -19.46
CA ILE A 190 8.50 -9.14 -19.64
C ILE A 190 7.16 -8.47 -19.96
N PRO A 191 6.65 -7.57 -19.09
CA PRO A 191 5.36 -6.91 -19.29
C PRO A 191 5.44 -5.84 -20.40
N ARG A 192 4.33 -5.66 -21.10
CA ARG A 192 4.16 -4.69 -22.20
C ARG A 192 3.56 -3.38 -21.73
N ASN A 193 2.50 -3.44 -20.93
CA ASN A 193 1.94 -2.33 -20.18
C ASN A 193 1.18 -2.85 -18.96
N ILE A 194 0.86 -1.95 -18.03
CA ILE A 194 0.30 -2.33 -16.72
C ILE A 194 -1.13 -2.85 -16.89
N ASP A 195 -2.01 -2.07 -17.49
CA ASP A 195 -3.45 -2.38 -17.60
C ASP A 195 -3.70 -3.65 -18.42
N ARG A 196 -2.91 -3.84 -19.48
CA ARG A 196 -3.05 -5.00 -20.35
C ARG A 196 -2.69 -6.30 -19.66
N GLU A 197 -1.64 -6.31 -18.81
CA GLU A 197 -1.27 -7.53 -18.11
C GLU A 197 -2.33 -7.92 -17.05
N ILE A 198 -2.98 -6.94 -16.44
CA ILE A 198 -4.15 -7.19 -15.57
C ILE A 198 -5.30 -7.77 -16.38
N SER A 199 -5.63 -7.15 -17.52
CA SER A 199 -6.71 -7.59 -18.39
C SER A 199 -6.45 -9.00 -18.95
N ASP A 200 -5.21 -9.27 -19.42
CA ASP A 200 -4.80 -10.60 -19.93
C ASP A 200 -4.89 -11.66 -18.82
N SER A 201 -4.51 -11.35 -17.60
CA SER A 201 -4.63 -12.26 -16.45
C SER A 201 -6.10 -12.62 -16.18
N MET A 202 -6.98 -11.64 -16.20
CA MET A 202 -8.41 -11.86 -16.03
C MET A 202 -8.99 -12.69 -17.20
N HIS A 203 -8.62 -12.38 -18.44
CA HIS A 203 -9.07 -13.09 -19.64
C HIS A 203 -8.58 -14.54 -19.66
N ARG A 204 -7.28 -14.78 -19.48
CA ARG A 204 -6.69 -16.13 -19.54
C ARG A 204 -7.25 -17.07 -18.47
N THR A 205 -7.65 -16.54 -17.33
CA THR A 205 -8.23 -17.32 -16.22
C THR A 205 -9.71 -17.62 -16.40
N THR A 206 -10.37 -17.12 -17.46
CA THR A 206 -11.77 -17.47 -17.74
C THR A 206 -11.88 -18.89 -18.35
N MET A 207 -13.06 -19.46 -18.29
CA MET A 207 -13.36 -20.78 -18.84
C MET A 207 -13.11 -20.77 -20.36
N GLY A 208 -12.41 -21.81 -20.84
CA GLY A 208 -12.18 -22.04 -22.28
C GLY A 208 -11.01 -21.23 -22.89
N VAL A 209 -10.22 -20.50 -22.11
CA VAL A 209 -9.10 -19.70 -22.63
C VAL A 209 -7.77 -20.39 -22.38
N ASP A 210 -7.18 -20.31 -21.18
CA ASP A 210 -5.92 -20.98 -20.88
C ASP A 210 -6.12 -22.07 -19.82
N HIS A 211 -5.70 -23.28 -20.13
CA HIS A 211 -5.83 -24.44 -19.25
C HIS A 211 -4.48 -25.02 -18.83
N ASP A 212 -3.37 -24.46 -19.35
CA ASP A 212 -2.03 -24.87 -18.97
C ASP A 212 -1.61 -24.12 -17.70
N PRO A 213 -1.38 -24.81 -16.57
CA PRO A 213 -1.04 -24.16 -15.30
C PRO A 213 0.29 -23.40 -15.38
N LEU A 214 1.28 -23.89 -16.15
CA LEU A 214 2.56 -23.20 -16.32
C LEU A 214 2.40 -21.90 -17.12
N SER A 215 1.64 -21.94 -18.22
CA SER A 215 1.30 -20.75 -19.01
C SER A 215 0.59 -19.69 -18.18
N LEU A 216 -0.35 -20.10 -17.32
CA LEU A 216 -1.03 -19.21 -16.37
C LEU A 216 -0.07 -18.61 -15.36
N LEU A 217 0.82 -19.41 -14.76
CA LEU A 217 1.80 -18.91 -13.78
C LEU A 217 2.79 -17.93 -14.40
N ILE A 218 3.25 -18.17 -15.64
CA ILE A 218 4.10 -17.22 -16.37
C ILE A 218 3.39 -15.89 -16.58
N GLN A 219 2.08 -15.91 -16.92
CA GLN A 219 1.27 -14.68 -16.99
C GLN A 219 1.19 -13.98 -15.64
N GLY A 220 1.01 -14.73 -14.54
CA GLY A 220 1.01 -14.19 -13.21
C GLY A 220 2.32 -13.46 -12.85
N VAL A 221 3.47 -14.07 -13.19
CA VAL A 221 4.79 -13.44 -13.02
C VAL A 221 4.91 -12.17 -13.86
N ARG A 222 4.49 -12.21 -15.13
CA ARG A 222 4.47 -11.04 -16.02
C ARG A 222 3.65 -9.90 -15.42
N THR A 223 2.47 -10.21 -14.89
CA THR A 223 1.58 -9.23 -14.26
C THR A 223 2.21 -8.66 -12.98
N ALA A 224 2.82 -9.48 -12.13
CA ALA A 224 3.54 -9.01 -10.95
C ALA A 224 4.72 -8.09 -11.31
N LEU A 225 5.45 -8.38 -12.39
CA LEU A 225 6.53 -7.52 -12.89
C LEU A 225 6.01 -6.20 -13.50
N ALA A 226 4.77 -6.18 -14.00
CA ALA A 226 4.14 -4.94 -14.47
C ALA A 226 3.88 -3.96 -13.32
N ASP A 227 3.60 -4.45 -12.12
CA ASP A 227 3.51 -3.63 -10.92
C ASP A 227 4.91 -3.28 -10.37
N GLY A 228 5.73 -4.29 -10.07
CA GLY A 228 7.01 -4.07 -9.40
C GLY A 228 8.01 -3.20 -10.18
N TRP A 229 7.96 -3.20 -11.52
CA TRP A 229 8.80 -2.38 -12.39
C TRP A 229 8.02 -1.33 -13.18
N GLY A 230 6.75 -1.16 -12.88
CA GLY A 230 5.83 -0.20 -13.46
C GLY A 230 5.05 0.53 -12.39
N GLY A 231 3.85 0.08 -12.04
CA GLY A 231 2.91 0.80 -11.17
C GLY A 231 3.50 1.22 -9.82
N SER A 232 4.02 0.28 -9.04
CA SER A 232 4.64 0.55 -7.73
C SER A 232 5.95 1.33 -7.85
N LEU A 233 6.76 1.09 -8.88
CA LEU A 233 7.99 1.86 -9.12
C LEU A 233 7.67 3.32 -9.47
N ILE A 234 6.71 3.55 -10.37
CA ILE A 234 6.23 4.90 -10.72
C ILE A 234 5.71 5.61 -9.48
N ALA A 235 4.89 4.94 -8.65
CA ALA A 235 4.40 5.49 -7.39
C ALA A 235 5.55 5.96 -6.50
N THR A 236 6.53 5.10 -6.24
CA THR A 236 7.67 5.39 -5.37
C THR A 236 8.50 6.57 -5.88
N GLU A 237 8.92 6.53 -7.15
CA GLU A 237 9.77 7.58 -7.73
C GLU A 237 9.05 8.94 -7.76
N PHE A 238 7.75 8.95 -8.08
CA PHE A 238 7.00 10.20 -8.20
C PHE A 238 6.57 10.76 -6.85
N GLN A 239 6.29 9.92 -5.87
CA GLN A 239 6.09 10.37 -4.49
C GLN A 239 7.35 11.04 -3.94
N ASP A 240 8.54 10.49 -4.23
CA ASP A 240 9.80 11.11 -3.85
C ASP A 240 9.98 12.48 -4.53
N ILE A 241 9.60 12.61 -5.79
CA ILE A 241 9.64 13.89 -6.52
C ILE A 241 8.69 14.92 -5.88
N ILE A 242 7.46 14.51 -5.56
CA ILE A 242 6.39 15.42 -5.09
C ILE A 242 6.55 15.73 -3.60
N PHE A 243 6.79 14.71 -2.77
CA PHE A 243 6.77 14.84 -1.31
C PHE A 243 8.17 14.86 -0.67
N GLY A 244 9.21 14.59 -1.45
CA GLY A 244 10.62 14.51 -1.02
C GLY A 244 11.09 13.08 -0.83
N THR A 245 12.33 12.83 -1.24
CA THR A 245 13.01 11.54 -1.03
C THR A 245 13.18 11.27 0.47
N PRO A 246 12.78 10.08 0.97
CA PRO A 246 12.93 9.73 2.38
C PRO A 246 14.39 9.83 2.85
N ARG A 247 14.55 10.31 4.11
CA ARG A 247 15.83 10.34 4.80
C ARG A 247 15.75 9.58 6.10
N MET A 248 16.85 8.96 6.49
CA MET A 248 16.94 8.20 7.73
C MET A 248 16.53 9.07 8.92
N ARG A 249 15.61 8.54 9.72
CA ARG A 249 15.14 9.17 10.95
C ARG A 249 14.65 8.14 11.95
N THR A 250 14.63 8.53 13.21
CA THR A 250 14.04 7.74 14.29
C THR A 250 12.57 8.09 14.45
N ILE A 251 11.72 7.09 14.58
CA ILE A 251 10.30 7.22 14.90
C ILE A 251 9.93 6.31 16.07
N MET A 252 8.76 6.56 16.65
CA MET A 252 8.17 5.66 17.64
C MET A 252 7.03 4.85 17.01
N ALA A 253 6.85 3.63 17.48
CA ALA A 253 5.82 2.71 17.01
C ALA A 253 5.04 2.10 18.18
N ASN A 254 3.94 1.41 17.89
CA ASN A 254 2.99 0.76 18.77
C ASN A 254 1.98 1.74 19.41
N PHE A 255 0.96 1.20 20.12
CA PHE A 255 -0.12 2.03 20.67
C PHE A 255 0.32 3.02 21.75
N GLY A 256 1.49 2.85 22.37
CA GLY A 256 2.06 3.82 23.29
C GLY A 256 2.41 5.18 22.68
N VAL A 257 2.28 5.34 21.35
CA VAL A 257 2.43 6.62 20.64
C VAL A 257 1.16 7.48 20.69
N ILE A 258 0.02 6.91 21.09
CA ILE A 258 -1.24 7.63 21.28
C ILE A 258 -1.07 8.55 22.50
N SER A 259 -1.44 9.81 22.35
CA SER A 259 -1.29 10.81 23.40
C SER A 259 -2.57 11.01 24.18
N PRO A 260 -2.56 11.01 25.53
CA PRO A 260 -3.76 11.23 26.34
C PRO A 260 -4.31 12.64 26.18
N ASP A 261 -3.45 13.63 25.95
CA ASP A 261 -3.79 15.06 25.99
C ASP A 261 -3.89 15.72 24.61
N HIS A 262 -3.73 14.95 23.53
CA HIS A 262 -3.80 15.45 22.15
C HIS A 262 -5.02 14.90 21.42
N VAL A 263 -5.43 15.59 20.37
CA VAL A 263 -6.37 15.08 19.38
C VAL A 263 -5.62 14.04 18.55
N ASN A 264 -5.90 12.75 18.74
CA ASN A 264 -5.25 11.67 18.01
C ASN A 264 -6.01 11.38 16.72
N ILE A 265 -5.35 11.54 15.57
CA ILE A 265 -5.88 11.26 14.24
C ILE A 265 -5.06 10.12 13.62
N VAL A 266 -5.68 8.96 13.44
CA VAL A 266 -5.08 7.82 12.76
C VAL A 266 -5.36 7.94 11.27
N ILE A 267 -4.31 7.96 10.46
CA ILE A 267 -4.40 7.93 9.00
C ILE A 267 -4.09 6.52 8.53
N HIS A 268 -5.04 5.90 7.83
CA HIS A 268 -5.01 4.50 7.47
C HIS A 268 -5.46 4.28 6.02
N GLY A 269 -4.77 3.40 5.32
CA GLY A 269 -5.06 3.05 3.93
C GLY A 269 -3.79 2.99 3.08
N HIS A 270 -3.83 3.53 1.88
CA HIS A 270 -2.79 3.28 0.89
C HIS A 270 -2.21 4.54 0.23
N GLU A 271 -3.02 5.56 -0.05
CA GLU A 271 -2.60 6.73 -0.83
C GLU A 271 -2.08 7.88 0.05
N PRO A 272 -0.83 8.37 -0.14
CA PRO A 272 -0.28 9.43 0.69
C PRO A 272 -0.69 10.85 0.27
N ILE A 273 -1.34 11.04 -0.88
CA ILE A 273 -1.63 12.36 -1.44
C ILE A 273 -2.42 13.23 -0.45
N LEU A 274 -3.48 12.69 0.16
CA LEU A 274 -4.23 13.40 1.20
C LEU A 274 -3.50 13.39 2.53
N SER A 275 -2.88 12.27 2.91
CA SER A 275 -2.24 12.13 4.22
C SER A 275 -1.09 13.10 4.43
N GLU A 276 -0.28 13.37 3.40
CA GLU A 276 0.76 14.41 3.43
C GLU A 276 0.15 15.80 3.72
N LYS A 277 -1.00 16.13 3.10
CA LYS A 277 -1.70 17.38 3.37
C LYS A 277 -2.33 17.43 4.76
N VAL A 278 -2.84 16.32 5.26
CA VAL A 278 -3.36 16.27 6.64
C VAL A 278 -2.23 16.55 7.64
N VAL A 279 -1.04 15.98 7.46
CA VAL A 279 0.13 16.25 8.31
C VAL A 279 0.54 17.72 8.22
N GLU A 280 0.64 18.28 7.00
CA GLU A 280 1.00 19.68 6.76
C GLU A 280 0.02 20.63 7.48
N ILE A 281 -1.28 20.44 7.25
CA ILE A 281 -2.33 21.32 7.79
C ILE A 281 -2.47 21.14 9.32
N ALA A 282 -2.35 19.92 9.84
CA ALA A 282 -2.39 19.69 11.29
C ALA A 282 -1.30 20.43 12.04
N ASN A 283 -0.14 20.63 11.45
CA ASN A 283 0.99 21.36 12.02
C ASN A 283 0.87 22.88 11.92
N THR A 284 -0.17 23.41 11.27
CA THR A 284 -0.37 24.88 11.20
C THR A 284 -0.76 25.45 12.56
N SER A 285 -0.33 26.69 12.83
CA SER A 285 -0.70 27.40 14.07
C SER A 285 -2.23 27.56 14.22
N GLU A 286 -2.98 27.65 13.12
CA GLU A 286 -4.45 27.72 13.11
C GLU A 286 -5.05 26.46 13.72
N MET A 287 -4.63 25.28 13.25
CA MET A 287 -5.21 24.01 13.72
C MET A 287 -4.74 23.65 15.14
N GLN A 288 -3.49 23.94 15.48
CA GLN A 288 -2.97 23.72 16.84
C GLN A 288 -3.70 24.59 17.88
N LYS A 289 -3.94 25.88 17.59
CA LYS A 289 -4.73 26.76 18.44
C LYS A 289 -6.17 26.29 18.58
N LEU A 290 -6.79 25.87 17.47
CA LEU A 290 -8.16 25.35 17.53
C LEU A 290 -8.23 24.10 18.41
N ALA A 291 -7.26 23.20 18.35
CA ALA A 291 -7.22 22.04 19.24
C ALA A 291 -7.13 22.46 20.72
N GLN A 292 -6.35 23.51 21.04
CA GLN A 292 -6.22 24.05 22.38
C GLN A 292 -7.54 24.69 22.88
N GLU A 293 -8.27 25.37 22.03
CA GLU A 293 -9.60 25.92 22.34
C GLU A 293 -10.62 24.84 22.72
N TYR A 294 -10.45 23.62 22.16
CA TYR A 294 -11.26 22.44 22.49
C TYR A 294 -10.71 21.63 23.67
N GLY A 295 -9.66 22.13 24.35
CA GLY A 295 -9.09 21.56 25.58
C GLY A 295 -8.00 20.52 25.37
N ALA A 296 -7.51 20.33 24.15
CA ALA A 296 -6.35 19.48 23.86
C ALA A 296 -5.04 20.29 23.95
N GLN A 297 -3.90 19.63 24.17
CA GLN A 297 -2.59 20.28 24.10
C GLN A 297 -2.14 20.53 22.67
N GLY A 298 -2.67 19.79 21.70
CA GLY A 298 -2.38 19.88 20.27
C GLY A 298 -2.96 18.71 19.50
N ILE A 299 -2.41 18.46 18.32
CA ILE A 299 -2.84 17.39 17.40
C ILE A 299 -1.70 16.39 17.27
N ASN A 300 -2.02 15.11 17.41
CA ASN A 300 -1.12 13.98 17.22
C ASN A 300 -1.57 13.15 16.02
N ILE A 301 -0.83 13.22 14.93
CA ILE A 301 -1.08 12.40 13.73
C ILE A 301 -0.35 11.06 13.89
N LEU A 302 -1.05 9.99 13.60
CA LEU A 302 -0.56 8.63 13.73
C LEU A 302 -0.76 7.88 12.42
N GLY A 303 0.27 7.22 11.94
CA GLY A 303 0.21 6.41 10.73
C GLY A 303 -0.28 4.99 10.98
N MET A 304 -0.95 4.42 9.97
CA MET A 304 -1.31 3.01 9.93
C MET A 304 -1.27 2.50 8.49
N CYS A 305 -0.76 1.29 8.27
CA CYS A 305 -0.60 0.67 6.94
C CYS A 305 0.26 1.49 5.97
N CYS A 306 0.00 1.38 4.66
CA CYS A 306 0.86 1.94 3.62
C CYS A 306 0.93 3.47 3.66
N THR A 307 -0.21 4.17 3.72
CA THR A 307 -0.21 5.64 3.83
C THR A 307 0.51 6.12 5.09
N GLY A 308 0.38 5.37 6.21
CA GLY A 308 1.14 5.61 7.43
C GLY A 308 2.65 5.47 7.21
N ASN A 309 3.09 4.43 6.48
CA ASN A 309 4.50 4.23 6.16
C ASN A 309 5.05 5.35 5.27
N GLU A 310 4.28 5.87 4.34
CA GLU A 310 4.70 6.98 3.48
C GLU A 310 4.95 8.27 4.29
N ILE A 311 4.03 8.66 5.17
CA ILE A 311 4.19 9.87 5.99
C ILE A 311 5.24 9.70 7.11
N LEU A 312 5.46 8.49 7.63
CA LEU A 312 6.52 8.29 8.62
C LEU A 312 7.90 8.49 8.04
N MET A 313 8.14 7.99 6.82
CA MET A 313 9.45 8.09 6.17
C MET A 313 9.82 9.52 5.80
N ARG A 314 8.83 10.36 5.46
CA ARG A 314 9.04 11.75 5.04
C ARG A 314 8.83 12.74 6.16
N GLN A 315 7.77 12.60 6.95
CA GLN A 315 7.35 13.56 7.97
C GLN A 315 7.75 13.16 9.41
N GLY A 316 8.21 11.91 9.63
CA GLY A 316 8.54 11.42 10.98
C GLY A 316 7.33 11.12 11.85
N VAL A 317 6.17 10.93 11.26
CA VAL A 317 4.94 10.58 11.97
C VAL A 317 5.10 9.22 12.65
N SER A 318 4.68 9.09 13.91
CA SER A 318 4.68 7.82 14.63
C SER A 318 3.66 6.83 14.06
N VAL A 319 3.92 5.53 14.20
CA VAL A 319 3.04 4.47 13.68
C VAL A 319 2.30 3.77 14.81
N ALA A 320 0.97 3.80 14.76
CA ALA A 320 0.13 3.09 15.72
C ALA A 320 0.02 1.58 15.43
N GLY A 321 0.19 1.16 14.18
CA GLY A 321 0.11 -0.25 13.82
C GLY A 321 -0.14 -0.52 12.33
N ASN A 322 -0.67 -1.71 12.06
CA ASN A 322 -0.98 -2.20 10.71
C ASN A 322 -2.47 -2.60 10.58
N VAL A 323 -2.82 -3.26 9.47
CA VAL A 323 -4.19 -3.71 9.15
C VAL A 323 -4.87 -4.49 10.30
N LEU A 324 -4.15 -5.30 11.05
CA LEU A 324 -4.71 -6.06 12.18
C LEU A 324 -5.00 -5.20 13.40
N HIS A 325 -4.42 -4.02 13.49
CA HIS A 325 -4.47 -3.15 14.66
C HIS A 325 -5.54 -2.04 14.56
N GLN A 326 -6.20 -1.88 13.41
CA GLN A 326 -7.13 -0.76 13.18
C GLN A 326 -8.32 -0.73 14.15
N GLU A 327 -8.87 -1.88 14.52
CA GLU A 327 -9.91 -1.98 15.53
C GLU A 327 -9.37 -1.67 16.93
N LEU A 328 -8.15 -2.16 17.22
CA LEU A 328 -7.51 -1.98 18.51
C LEU A 328 -7.15 -0.52 18.78
N ALA A 329 -6.79 0.25 17.77
CA ALA A 329 -6.56 1.68 17.90
C ALA A 329 -7.82 2.40 18.42
N ILE A 330 -9.01 2.06 17.92
CA ILE A 330 -10.28 2.62 18.40
C ILE A 330 -10.57 2.15 19.83
N LEU A 331 -10.27 0.89 20.13
CA LEU A 331 -10.48 0.29 21.45
C LEU A 331 -9.62 0.90 22.56
N THR A 332 -8.56 1.65 22.22
CA THR A 332 -7.84 2.47 23.19
C THR A 332 -8.73 3.58 23.80
N GLY A 333 -9.86 3.92 23.17
CA GLY A 333 -10.76 4.98 23.61
C GLY A 333 -10.18 6.39 23.53
N ALA A 334 -9.03 6.57 22.88
CA ALA A 334 -8.30 7.84 22.82
C ALA A 334 -8.08 8.37 21.39
N VAL A 335 -8.69 7.75 20.37
CA VAL A 335 -8.59 8.17 18.98
C VAL A 335 -9.82 8.98 18.57
N GLU A 336 -9.63 10.22 18.13
CA GLU A 336 -10.73 11.11 17.73
C GLU A 336 -11.21 10.86 16.32
N ALA A 337 -10.28 10.51 15.41
CA ALA A 337 -10.65 10.14 14.05
C ALA A 337 -9.75 9.01 13.51
N ILE A 338 -10.36 8.10 12.76
CA ILE A 338 -9.67 7.22 11.83
C ILE A 338 -10.07 7.64 10.42
N VAL A 339 -9.08 8.12 9.68
CA VAL A 339 -9.25 8.65 8.32
C VAL A 339 -8.76 7.60 7.35
N VAL A 340 -9.62 7.19 6.44
CA VAL A 340 -9.33 6.09 5.51
C VAL A 340 -9.51 6.51 4.06
N ASP A 341 -8.62 6.05 3.21
CA ASP A 341 -8.71 6.17 1.76
C ASP A 341 -9.18 4.86 1.13
N VAL A 342 -8.27 4.02 0.65
CA VAL A 342 -8.53 2.73 0.01
C VAL A 342 -7.65 1.64 0.62
N GLN A 343 -8.05 0.37 0.42
CA GLN A 343 -7.33 -0.86 0.78
C GLN A 343 -7.13 -1.09 2.29
N CYS A 344 -7.15 -2.35 2.69
CA CYS A 344 -6.89 -2.83 4.05
C CYS A 344 -7.88 -2.34 5.13
N ILE A 345 -8.98 -1.72 4.77
CA ILE A 345 -9.93 -1.12 5.71
C ILE A 345 -11.04 -2.13 6.03
N TYR A 346 -11.24 -2.39 7.33
CA TYR A 346 -12.28 -3.32 7.77
C TYR A 346 -13.64 -2.65 7.87
N PRO A 347 -14.70 -3.25 7.28
CA PRO A 347 -16.07 -2.76 7.46
C PRO A 347 -16.53 -2.73 8.92
N SER A 348 -15.92 -3.55 9.78
CA SER A 348 -16.19 -3.62 11.22
C SER A 348 -15.88 -2.33 11.99
N LEU A 349 -15.08 -1.41 11.40
CA LEU A 349 -14.84 -0.11 12.01
C LEU A 349 -16.14 0.70 12.20
N GLY A 350 -17.07 0.61 11.24
CA GLY A 350 -18.34 1.33 11.32
C GLY A 350 -19.18 0.99 12.56
N PRO A 351 -19.51 -0.28 12.82
CA PRO A 351 -20.16 -0.69 14.07
C PRO A 351 -19.34 -0.35 15.32
N LEU A 352 -18.03 -0.54 15.31
CA LEU A 352 -17.16 -0.33 16.46
C LEU A 352 -17.13 1.16 16.88
N THR A 353 -17.01 2.07 15.93
CA THR A 353 -16.96 3.51 16.22
C THR A 353 -18.25 4.05 16.84
N ARG A 354 -19.41 3.36 16.72
CA ARG A 354 -20.63 3.74 17.44
C ARG A 354 -20.52 3.58 18.96
N CYS A 355 -19.58 2.76 19.42
CA CYS A 355 -19.33 2.55 20.87
C CYS A 355 -18.38 3.58 21.45
N PHE A 356 -17.78 4.44 20.63
CA PHE A 356 -16.76 5.43 20.99
C PHE A 356 -17.09 6.81 20.41
N HIS A 357 -16.31 7.83 20.81
CA HIS A 357 -16.39 9.19 20.23
C HIS A 357 -15.71 9.29 18.86
N THR A 358 -14.90 8.28 18.48
CA THR A 358 -14.10 8.20 17.27
C THR A 358 -14.92 8.45 16.01
N LYS A 359 -14.45 9.34 15.14
CA LYS A 359 -15.02 9.59 13.82
C LYS A 359 -14.36 8.68 12.78
N PHE A 360 -15.15 7.83 12.14
CA PHE A 360 -14.73 7.03 11.00
C PHE A 360 -14.98 7.83 9.72
N ILE A 361 -13.90 8.30 9.08
CA ILE A 361 -13.96 9.21 7.93
C ILE A 361 -13.41 8.50 6.70
N SER A 362 -14.22 8.29 5.68
CA SER A 362 -13.80 7.79 4.36
C SER A 362 -13.64 8.93 3.36
N THR A 363 -12.63 8.85 2.48
CA THR A 363 -12.23 9.99 1.63
C THR A 363 -12.23 9.68 0.14
N SER A 364 -12.15 8.41 -0.27
CA SER A 364 -12.13 8.00 -1.67
C SER A 364 -13.54 7.71 -2.20
N ASP A 365 -13.80 8.04 -3.45
CA ASP A 365 -15.01 7.66 -4.18
C ASP A 365 -15.06 6.15 -4.49
N GLN A 366 -13.92 5.47 -4.50
CA GLN A 366 -13.82 4.03 -4.70
C GLN A 366 -14.12 3.24 -3.41
N ALA A 367 -14.09 3.87 -2.22
CA ALA A 367 -14.16 3.20 -0.94
C ALA A 367 -15.20 3.84 -0.02
N LYS A 368 -16.38 3.23 0.04
CA LYS A 368 -17.47 3.60 0.96
C LYS A 368 -17.70 2.51 1.99
N PHE A 369 -17.80 2.91 3.26
CA PHE A 369 -18.00 1.99 4.37
C PHE A 369 -19.29 2.33 5.11
N PRO A 370 -20.15 1.34 5.45
CA PRO A 370 -21.31 1.57 6.27
C PRO A 370 -20.94 2.21 7.62
N GLY A 371 -21.60 3.32 7.95
CA GLY A 371 -21.35 4.04 9.21
C GLY A 371 -20.19 5.03 9.18
N SER A 372 -19.48 5.18 8.04
CA SER A 372 -18.49 6.24 7.89
C SER A 372 -19.12 7.59 7.54
N ILE A 373 -18.44 8.66 7.94
CA ILE A 373 -18.65 10.01 7.43
C ILE A 373 -17.85 10.12 6.15
N HIS A 374 -18.50 10.35 5.01
CA HIS A 374 -17.78 10.51 3.76
C HIS A 374 -17.41 11.98 3.53
N ILE A 375 -16.11 12.26 3.40
CA ILE A 375 -15.55 13.55 3.01
C ILE A 375 -14.75 13.32 1.75
N GLN A 376 -15.38 13.53 0.59
CA GLN A 376 -14.75 13.28 -0.70
C GLN A 376 -13.43 14.04 -0.84
N PHE A 377 -12.36 13.32 -1.18
CA PHE A 377 -11.09 13.92 -1.51
C PHE A 377 -11.01 14.25 -3.00
N GLU A 378 -10.68 15.49 -3.30
CA GLU A 378 -10.30 15.97 -4.62
C GLU A 378 -8.99 16.74 -4.48
N LYS A 379 -7.98 16.40 -5.28
CA LYS A 379 -6.64 17.02 -5.25
C LYS A 379 -6.68 18.55 -5.35
N LYS A 380 -7.65 19.07 -6.09
CA LYS A 380 -7.86 20.53 -6.25
C LYS A 380 -8.28 21.24 -4.96
N TYR A 381 -8.92 20.52 -4.03
CA TYR A 381 -9.42 21.04 -2.75
C TYR A 381 -8.72 20.38 -1.55
N ALA A 382 -7.47 19.92 -1.74
CA ALA A 382 -6.77 19.14 -0.75
C ALA A 382 -6.63 19.84 0.60
N ASN A 383 -6.34 21.14 0.61
CA ASN A 383 -6.19 21.91 1.84
C ASN A 383 -7.52 22.04 2.60
N GLU A 384 -8.62 22.30 1.89
CA GLU A 384 -9.96 22.43 2.47
C GLU A 384 -10.45 21.10 3.03
N VAL A 385 -10.20 20.01 2.30
CA VAL A 385 -10.54 18.65 2.74
C VAL A 385 -9.74 18.28 3.99
N ALA A 386 -8.44 18.52 4.01
CA ALA A 386 -7.59 18.27 5.17
C ALA A 386 -8.05 19.09 6.39
N LYS A 387 -8.34 20.39 6.23
CA LYS A 387 -8.91 21.24 7.30
C LYS A 387 -10.22 20.69 7.84
N LYS A 388 -11.13 20.25 6.95
CA LYS A 388 -12.44 19.70 7.37
C LYS A 388 -12.27 18.41 8.17
N ILE A 389 -11.37 17.53 7.75
CA ILE A 389 -11.04 16.29 8.45
C ILE A 389 -10.51 16.60 9.87
N ILE A 390 -9.53 17.49 9.97
CA ILE A 390 -8.89 17.84 11.24
C ILE A 390 -9.90 18.51 12.18
N LYS A 391 -10.72 19.45 11.69
CA LYS A 391 -11.79 20.08 12.49
C LYS A 391 -12.78 19.04 13.03
N THR A 392 -13.18 18.07 12.18
CA THR A 392 -14.08 16.98 12.61
C THR A 392 -13.47 16.15 13.74
N ALA A 393 -12.17 15.91 13.72
CA ALA A 393 -11.45 15.22 14.79
C ALA A 393 -11.36 16.08 16.06
N ILE A 394 -11.02 17.36 15.93
CA ILE A 394 -10.93 18.30 17.07
C ILE A 394 -12.28 18.39 17.81
N GLU A 395 -13.40 18.50 17.08
CA GLU A 395 -14.76 18.54 17.65
C GLU A 395 -15.17 17.26 18.37
N ALA A 396 -14.47 16.14 18.12
CA ALA A 396 -14.69 14.89 18.81
C ALA A 396 -13.95 14.81 20.16
N PHE A 397 -12.86 15.53 20.33
CA PHE A 397 -12.01 15.47 21.54
C PHE A 397 -12.76 15.70 22.86
N PRO A 398 -13.63 16.73 23.02
CA PRO A 398 -14.39 16.94 24.25
C PRO A 398 -15.40 15.81 24.57
N LYS A 399 -15.71 14.97 23.59
CA LYS A 399 -16.65 13.85 23.70
C LYS A 399 -15.97 12.55 24.14
N ARG A 400 -14.65 12.57 24.36
CA ARG A 400 -13.88 11.42 24.82
C ARG A 400 -14.35 10.97 26.20
N ASP A 401 -14.81 9.73 26.30
CA ASP A 401 -15.16 9.12 27.59
C ASP A 401 -13.89 8.66 28.30
N LYS A 402 -13.46 9.44 29.29
CA LYS A 402 -12.23 9.18 30.07
C LYS A 402 -12.22 7.81 30.75
N LYS A 403 -13.40 7.22 31.01
CA LYS A 403 -13.49 5.87 31.62
C LYS A 403 -13.16 4.75 30.65
N LYS A 404 -13.25 5.02 29.34
CA LYS A 404 -12.91 4.08 28.27
C LYS A 404 -11.49 4.26 27.75
N VAL A 405 -10.78 5.28 28.21
CA VAL A 405 -9.40 5.53 27.75
C VAL A 405 -8.45 4.53 28.40
N HIS A 406 -7.77 3.80 27.55
CA HIS A 406 -6.68 2.91 27.93
C HIS A 406 -5.57 2.94 26.87
N ILE A 407 -4.50 3.64 27.17
CA ILE A 407 -3.35 3.79 26.29
C ILE A 407 -2.21 2.92 26.86
N PRO A 408 -1.76 1.89 26.12
CA PRO A 408 -0.61 1.09 26.54
C PRO A 408 0.64 1.96 26.72
N SER A 409 1.44 1.65 27.73
CA SER A 409 2.70 2.37 27.95
C SER A 409 3.81 1.96 27.00
N PHE A 410 3.71 0.75 26.42
CA PHE A 410 4.74 0.20 25.55
C PHE A 410 4.77 0.91 24.20
N LYS A 411 5.94 1.40 23.84
CA LYS A 411 6.29 1.91 22.53
C LYS A 411 7.73 1.51 22.21
N SER A 412 8.01 1.26 20.93
CA SER A 412 9.33 0.91 20.45
C SER A 412 9.88 1.98 19.52
N GLU A 413 11.20 2.14 19.56
CA GLU A 413 11.93 2.98 18.63
C GLU A 413 12.23 2.19 17.36
N ALA A 414 12.16 2.84 16.20
CA ALA A 414 12.55 2.30 14.92
C ALA A 414 13.27 3.34 14.07
N ILE A 415 14.28 2.90 13.32
CA ILE A 415 14.96 3.73 12.33
C ILE A 415 14.36 3.43 10.97
N VAL A 416 13.93 4.46 10.26
CA VAL A 416 13.19 4.38 9.00
C VAL A 416 13.75 5.35 7.95
N GLY A 417 13.25 5.29 6.71
CA GLY A 417 13.60 6.25 5.67
C GLY A 417 14.88 5.90 4.89
N PHE A 418 15.20 4.62 4.75
CA PHE A 418 16.34 4.14 3.96
C PHE A 418 16.01 4.14 2.47
N SER A 419 16.03 5.31 1.84
CA SER A 419 16.02 5.41 0.37
C SER A 419 17.34 4.91 -0.23
N ASN A 420 17.38 4.63 -1.54
CA ASN A 420 18.62 4.29 -2.23
C ASN A 420 19.65 5.42 -2.11
N GLU A 421 19.20 6.66 -2.23
CA GLU A 421 20.01 7.86 -2.11
C GLU A 421 20.62 7.97 -0.71
N GLN A 422 19.82 7.79 0.32
CA GLN A 422 20.27 7.84 1.72
C GLN A 422 21.23 6.69 2.04
N LEU A 423 20.95 5.48 1.53
CA LEU A 423 21.84 4.34 1.74
C LEU A 423 23.21 4.58 1.10
N LEU A 424 23.24 5.10 -0.13
CA LEU A 424 24.49 5.46 -0.80
C LEU A 424 25.25 6.54 -0.06
N GLU A 425 24.56 7.57 0.45
CA GLU A 425 25.17 8.62 1.26
C GLU A 425 25.85 8.07 2.52
N ILE A 426 25.15 7.21 3.28
CA ILE A 426 25.68 6.55 4.49
C ILE A 426 26.91 5.68 4.17
N LEU A 427 26.92 5.02 3.01
CA LEU A 427 28.01 4.16 2.57
C LEU A 427 29.14 4.91 1.87
N GLY A 428 29.15 6.25 1.91
CA GLY A 428 30.20 7.07 1.30
C GLY A 428 30.13 7.18 -0.23
N GLY A 429 28.93 7.11 -0.80
CA GLY A 429 28.67 7.31 -2.23
C GLY A 429 28.78 6.02 -3.07
N SER A 430 28.98 4.85 -2.46
CA SER A 430 29.08 3.59 -3.20
C SER A 430 28.63 2.39 -2.36
N LEU A 431 28.15 1.35 -3.04
CA LEU A 431 27.82 0.06 -2.37
C LEU A 431 29.05 -0.78 -2.04
N LYS A 432 30.27 -0.29 -2.31
CA LYS A 432 31.49 -1.05 -2.08
C LYS A 432 31.66 -1.54 -0.62
N PRO A 433 31.40 -0.74 0.44
CA PRO A 433 31.48 -1.21 1.81
C PRO A 433 30.56 -2.40 2.10
N LEU A 434 29.35 -2.39 1.55
CA LEU A 434 28.40 -3.50 1.68
C LEU A 434 28.91 -4.76 0.95
N VAL A 435 29.42 -4.60 -0.27
CA VAL A 435 29.98 -5.70 -1.06
C VAL A 435 31.21 -6.28 -0.36
N ASP A 436 32.08 -5.43 0.17
CA ASP A 436 33.30 -5.87 0.90
C ASP A 436 32.93 -6.68 2.16
N ALA A 437 31.93 -6.25 2.93
CA ALA A 437 31.42 -6.99 4.09
C ALA A 437 30.83 -8.36 3.73
N ILE A 438 30.14 -8.46 2.57
CA ILE A 438 29.65 -9.75 2.04
C ILE A 438 30.82 -10.65 1.63
N LEU A 439 31.82 -10.11 0.93
CA LEU A 439 32.99 -10.87 0.49
C LEU A 439 33.89 -11.31 1.66
N ALA A 440 33.99 -10.49 2.71
CA ALA A 440 34.69 -10.83 3.95
C ALA A 440 33.96 -11.89 4.81
N GLY A 441 32.69 -12.16 4.52
CA GLY A 441 31.87 -13.09 5.28
C GLY A 441 31.25 -12.48 6.56
N ASP A 442 31.36 -11.16 6.74
CA ASP A 442 30.71 -10.45 7.86
C ASP A 442 29.19 -10.45 7.68
N ILE A 443 28.72 -10.41 6.43
CA ILE A 443 27.32 -10.59 6.03
C ILE A 443 27.20 -11.93 5.32
N GLN A 444 26.62 -12.92 5.99
CA GLN A 444 26.46 -14.28 5.45
C GLN A 444 25.16 -14.51 4.68
N GLY A 445 24.22 -13.61 4.78
CA GLY A 445 22.95 -13.71 4.07
C GLY A 445 22.09 -12.47 4.23
N ILE A 446 21.12 -12.33 3.32
CA ILE A 446 20.14 -11.24 3.32
C ILE A 446 18.75 -11.85 3.29
N VAL A 447 17.89 -11.42 4.21
CA VAL A 447 16.48 -11.82 4.26
C VAL A 447 15.61 -10.61 3.91
N GLY A 448 14.82 -10.74 2.84
CA GLY A 448 13.80 -9.76 2.50
C GLY A 448 12.50 -10.08 3.21
N ILE A 449 11.97 -9.14 3.99
CA ILE A 449 10.63 -9.21 4.59
C ILE A 449 9.78 -8.20 3.85
N VAL A 450 8.90 -8.69 2.96
CA VAL A 450 8.14 -7.87 2.02
C VAL A 450 6.69 -8.32 1.96
N GLY A 451 5.79 -7.42 1.56
CA GLY A 451 4.37 -7.68 1.40
C GLY A 451 3.56 -7.40 2.66
N CYS A 452 2.28 -7.72 2.56
CA CYS A 452 1.28 -7.55 3.62
C CYS A 452 0.19 -8.63 3.50
N ASN A 453 -0.89 -8.49 4.26
CA ASN A 453 -2.04 -9.43 4.22
C ASN A 453 -3.00 -9.19 3.05
N ASN A 454 -2.78 -8.15 2.26
CA ASN A 454 -3.65 -7.82 1.15
C ASN A 454 -3.12 -8.38 -0.18
#